data_4b942d7597b8c8687c7cce3f88ab8345
#
_entry.id   4b942d7597b8c8687c7cce3f88ab8345
#
_cell.length_a   1.000
_cell.length_b   1.000
_cell.length_c   1.000
_cell.angle_alpha   90.00
_cell.angle_beta   90.00
_cell.angle_gamma   90.00
#
_symmetry.space_group_name_H-M   'P 1'
#
loop_
_entity.id
_entity.type
_entity.pdbx_description
1 polymer ?
#
loop_
_entity_poly.entity_id
_entity_poly.type
_entity_poly.pdbx_seq_one_letter_code
_entity_poly.pdbx_strand_id
1 'polypeptide(L)'
;MITVSGLSVRHLRDVSLTVPQGALTLVLGANGSGKSTLLSTVAGVVAPEKGSVTTSSRPNMLMQESEYVLFGQTPLEELLLSHPNPDDRLIDCARDVLCRYGINPEGAVATLSFGQKRKLALLTTLFPPSDVLLLDEPTAGLDCPSVKELIATLMDFRAGCSLLIATHDVRPFLSLLKDGDSFLFLYRGKACLYSTLDEARKALSSHPEYGLFPF
;
A
#
# COMPACT_ATOMS: atom_id res chain seq x y z
N MET A 1 8.50 7.06 8.68
CA MET A 1 9.02 8.01 7.67
C MET A 1 9.68 7.24 6.54
N ILE A 2 9.49 7.69 5.29
CA ILE A 2 10.15 7.16 4.09
C ILE A 2 10.91 8.31 3.44
N THR A 3 12.17 8.09 3.06
CA THR A 3 12.97 9.06 2.28
C THR A 3 13.60 8.34 1.09
N VAL A 4 13.37 8.86 -0.10
CA VAL A 4 13.95 8.42 -1.37
C VAL A 4 14.73 9.59 -1.93
N SER A 5 16.01 9.40 -2.27
CA SER A 5 16.89 10.45 -2.75
C SER A 5 17.60 10.04 -4.03
N GLY A 6 17.33 10.75 -5.13
CA GLY A 6 17.99 10.54 -6.42
C GLY A 6 17.86 9.14 -7.00
N LEU A 7 16.76 8.44 -6.69
CA LEU A 7 16.58 7.03 -7.03
C LEU A 7 16.52 6.84 -8.55
N SER A 8 17.40 5.99 -9.05
CA SER A 8 17.30 5.45 -10.40
C SER A 8 17.30 3.92 -10.33
N VAL A 9 16.31 3.29 -10.94
CA VAL A 9 16.16 1.84 -10.98
C VAL A 9 15.29 1.46 -12.19
N ARG A 10 15.76 0.50 -13.01
CA ARG A 10 15.09 0.12 -14.27
C ARG A 10 14.83 1.36 -15.15
N HIS A 11 13.58 1.74 -15.33
CA HIS A 11 13.17 2.91 -16.13
C HIS A 11 12.96 4.19 -15.29
N LEU A 12 12.92 4.10 -13.95
CA LEU A 12 12.85 5.28 -13.09
C LEU A 12 14.16 6.04 -13.09
N ARG A 13 14.09 7.37 -13.12
CA ARG A 13 15.25 8.27 -13.20
C ARG A 13 15.11 9.42 -12.22
N ASP A 14 16.08 9.53 -11.31
CA ASP A 14 16.23 10.66 -10.37
C ASP A 14 14.97 10.96 -9.55
N VAL A 15 14.33 9.91 -9.03
CA VAL A 15 13.11 10.05 -8.21
C VAL A 15 13.51 10.41 -6.79
N SER A 16 12.94 11.51 -6.28
CA SER A 16 13.12 11.94 -4.88
C SER A 16 11.77 12.23 -4.26
N LEU A 17 11.59 11.74 -3.02
CA LEU A 17 10.36 11.92 -2.28
C LEU A 17 10.61 11.72 -0.78
N THR A 18 9.85 12.45 0.05
CA THR A 18 9.79 12.21 1.50
C THR A 18 8.35 12.04 1.94
N VAL A 19 8.05 10.93 2.61
CA VAL A 19 6.76 10.69 3.27
C VAL A 19 6.96 10.81 4.77
N PRO A 20 6.48 11.88 5.41
CA PRO A 20 6.59 12.06 6.85
C PRO A 20 5.90 10.93 7.64
N GLN A 21 6.24 10.80 8.92
CA GLN A 21 5.52 9.91 9.84
C GLN A 21 4.03 10.26 9.85
N GLY A 22 3.17 9.27 9.71
CA GLY A 22 1.72 9.46 9.70
C GLY A 22 1.13 10.13 8.45
N ALA A 23 1.94 10.42 7.42
CA ALA A 23 1.47 10.96 6.15
C ALA A 23 1.19 9.87 5.12
N LEU A 24 0.34 10.19 4.15
CA LEU A 24 0.04 9.38 2.97
C LEU A 24 0.61 10.06 1.72
N THR A 25 1.30 9.30 0.87
CA THR A 25 1.58 9.71 -0.50
C THR A 25 0.90 8.76 -1.48
N LEU A 26 0.06 9.30 -2.35
CA LEU A 26 -0.51 8.56 -3.48
C LEU A 26 0.46 8.59 -4.65
N VAL A 27 0.94 7.42 -5.07
CA VAL A 27 1.80 7.25 -6.26
C VAL A 27 0.92 6.95 -7.45
N LEU A 28 0.85 7.90 -8.37
CA LEU A 28 -0.09 7.94 -9.49
C LEU A 28 0.65 7.80 -10.82
N GLY A 29 0.04 7.16 -11.78
CA GLY A 29 0.59 7.00 -13.13
C GLY A 29 -0.07 5.86 -13.88
N ALA A 30 0.05 5.88 -15.19
CA ALA A 30 -0.46 4.82 -16.05
C ALA A 30 0.22 3.47 -15.76
N ASN A 31 -0.35 2.39 -16.28
CA ASN A 31 0.28 1.07 -16.20
C ASN A 31 1.68 1.11 -16.84
N GLY A 32 2.67 0.50 -16.18
CA GLY A 32 4.06 0.53 -16.63
C GLY A 32 4.84 1.82 -16.31
N SER A 33 4.24 2.81 -15.60
CA SER A 33 4.93 4.06 -15.24
C SER A 33 6.04 3.88 -14.18
N GLY A 34 6.06 2.75 -13.47
CA GLY A 34 7.08 2.42 -12.45
C GLY A 34 6.58 2.43 -11.01
N LYS A 35 5.28 2.53 -10.77
CA LYS A 35 4.69 2.53 -9.43
C LYS A 35 5.16 1.32 -8.60
N SER A 36 4.90 0.11 -9.10
CA SER A 36 5.32 -1.15 -8.43
C SER A 36 6.83 -1.25 -8.27
N THR A 37 7.62 -0.73 -9.24
CA THR A 37 9.08 -0.69 -9.14
C THR A 37 9.52 0.22 -8.00
N LEU A 38 8.91 1.41 -7.85
CA LEU A 38 9.20 2.31 -6.75
C LEU A 38 8.87 1.65 -5.40
N LEU A 39 7.66 1.08 -5.25
CA LEU A 39 7.26 0.42 -4.01
C LEU A 39 8.19 -0.76 -3.67
N SER A 40 8.50 -1.61 -4.64
CA SER A 40 9.41 -2.76 -4.45
C SER A 40 10.83 -2.31 -4.05
N THR A 41 11.27 -1.15 -4.55
CA THR A 41 12.58 -0.59 -4.15
C THR A 41 12.52 -0.03 -2.74
N VAL A 42 11.43 0.65 -2.36
CA VAL A 42 11.22 1.14 -0.97
C VAL A 42 11.11 -0.04 0.00
N ALA A 43 10.50 -1.16 -0.41
CA ALA A 43 10.43 -2.40 0.37
C ALA A 43 11.78 -3.12 0.51
N GLY A 44 12.81 -2.72 -0.24
CA GLY A 44 14.11 -3.39 -0.26
C GLY A 44 14.14 -4.68 -1.08
N VAL A 45 13.08 -4.98 -1.86
CA VAL A 45 12.99 -6.16 -2.74
C VAL A 45 13.83 -5.96 -4.01
N VAL A 46 13.88 -4.72 -4.52
CA VAL A 46 14.66 -4.34 -5.69
C VAL A 46 15.74 -3.36 -5.24
N ALA A 47 17.00 -3.68 -5.55
CA ALA A 47 18.13 -2.78 -5.24
C ALA A 47 18.15 -1.56 -6.18
N PRO A 48 18.40 -0.34 -5.66
CA PRO A 48 18.58 0.84 -6.50
C PRO A 48 19.87 0.73 -7.34
N GLU A 49 19.82 1.23 -8.58
CA GLU A 49 21.01 1.40 -9.43
C GLU A 49 21.80 2.66 -9.02
N LYS A 50 21.06 3.72 -8.61
CA LYS A 50 21.61 4.97 -8.07
C LYS A 50 20.66 5.54 -7.02
N GLY A 51 21.22 6.41 -6.17
CA GLY A 51 20.46 7.04 -5.10
C GLY A 51 20.33 6.15 -3.87
N SER A 52 19.44 6.51 -2.97
CA SER A 52 19.23 5.80 -1.71
C SER A 52 17.77 5.80 -1.28
N VAL A 53 17.42 4.79 -0.49
CA VAL A 53 16.13 4.67 0.18
C VAL A 53 16.39 4.42 1.66
N THR A 54 15.70 5.18 2.53
CA THR A 54 15.71 4.97 3.98
C THR A 54 14.28 4.95 4.50
N THR A 55 14.01 4.06 5.46
CA THR A 55 12.72 3.91 6.11
C THR A 55 12.90 3.85 7.63
N SER A 56 11.91 4.34 8.40
CA SER A 56 11.97 4.34 9.87
C SER A 56 11.88 2.95 10.49
N SER A 57 11.27 2.01 9.79
CA SER A 57 11.15 0.59 10.14
C SER A 57 11.14 -0.24 8.86
N ARG A 58 11.23 -1.58 9.00
CA ARG A 58 11.04 -2.49 7.87
C ARG A 58 9.63 -2.29 7.30
N PRO A 59 9.49 -1.95 6.01
CA PRO A 59 8.18 -1.76 5.39
C PRO A 59 7.38 -3.07 5.30
N ASN A 60 6.08 -3.00 5.57
CA ASN A 60 5.14 -4.03 5.17
C ASN A 60 4.57 -3.66 3.78
N MET A 61 4.46 -4.63 2.88
CA MET A 61 4.03 -4.38 1.51
C MET A 61 2.91 -5.33 1.08
N LEU A 62 1.78 -4.76 0.66
CA LEU A 62 0.74 -5.46 -0.10
C LEU A 62 1.10 -5.37 -1.58
N MET A 63 1.39 -6.50 -2.19
CA MET A 63 1.65 -6.59 -3.63
C MET A 63 0.35 -6.69 -4.42
N GLN A 64 0.39 -6.33 -5.68
CA GLN A 64 -0.72 -6.59 -6.59
C GLN A 64 -0.99 -8.11 -6.62
N GLU A 65 -2.30 -8.49 -6.62
CA GLU A 65 -2.74 -9.88 -6.66
C GLU A 65 -2.28 -10.76 -5.48
N SER A 66 -2.00 -10.14 -4.31
CA SER A 66 -1.55 -10.85 -3.11
C SER A 66 -2.53 -11.90 -2.58
N GLU A 67 -3.82 -11.82 -2.95
CA GLU A 67 -4.85 -12.83 -2.63
C GLU A 67 -4.59 -14.21 -3.25
N TYR A 68 -3.75 -14.29 -4.28
CA TYR A 68 -3.33 -15.56 -4.89
C TYR A 68 -2.10 -16.18 -4.21
N VAL A 69 -1.49 -15.47 -3.26
CA VAL A 69 -0.23 -15.85 -2.60
C VAL A 69 -0.47 -15.97 -1.09
N LEU A 70 -1.52 -16.72 -0.71
CA LEU A 70 -1.81 -17.07 0.67
C LEU A 70 -1.29 -18.50 0.91
N PHE A 71 -0.45 -18.69 1.93
CA PHE A 71 0.25 -19.94 2.19
C PHE A 71 -0.31 -20.71 3.40
N GLY A 72 -0.96 -20.02 4.34
CA GLY A 72 -1.57 -20.62 5.53
C GLY A 72 -2.75 -21.54 5.19
N GLN A 73 -2.94 -22.61 5.92
CA GLN A 73 -4.14 -23.43 5.81
C GLN A 73 -5.34 -22.71 6.41
N THR A 74 -5.11 -21.96 7.49
CA THR A 74 -6.10 -21.13 8.18
C THR A 74 -5.72 -19.64 8.10
N PRO A 75 -6.69 -18.71 8.23
CA PRO A 75 -6.40 -17.29 8.34
C PRO A 75 -5.48 -16.92 9.50
N LEU A 76 -5.59 -17.64 10.62
CA LEU A 76 -4.70 -17.44 11.77
C LEU A 76 -3.25 -17.81 11.44
N GLU A 77 -3.03 -18.97 10.82
CA GLU A 77 -1.70 -19.36 10.34
C GLU A 77 -1.14 -18.33 9.36
N GLU A 78 -1.96 -17.86 8.42
CA GLU A 78 -1.55 -16.84 7.43
C GLU A 78 -1.10 -15.54 8.11
N LEU A 79 -1.84 -15.04 9.09
CA LEU A 79 -1.47 -13.83 9.83
C LEU A 79 -0.15 -13.98 10.60
N LEU A 80 0.12 -15.19 11.08
CA LEU A 80 1.28 -15.49 11.92
C LEU A 80 2.50 -16.01 11.15
N LEU A 81 2.43 -16.15 9.81
CA LEU A 81 3.54 -16.69 8.99
C LEU A 81 4.88 -15.97 9.19
N SER A 82 4.85 -14.66 9.42
CA SER A 82 6.06 -13.87 9.69
C SER A 82 6.60 -14.05 11.13
N HIS A 83 5.90 -14.81 11.97
CA HIS A 83 6.20 -15.03 13.40
C HIS A 83 6.29 -16.52 13.71
N PRO A 84 7.44 -17.17 13.45
CA PRO A 84 7.57 -18.64 13.59
C PRO A 84 7.38 -19.14 15.02
N ASN A 85 7.50 -18.28 16.02
CA ASN A 85 7.29 -18.62 17.44
C ASN A 85 6.43 -17.53 18.11
N PRO A 86 5.13 -17.40 17.74
CA PRO A 86 4.26 -16.40 18.33
C PRO A 86 3.97 -16.75 19.80
N ASP A 87 3.98 -15.76 20.67
CA ASP A 87 3.48 -15.92 22.04
C ASP A 87 1.93 -15.93 22.07
N ASP A 88 1.36 -16.34 23.20
CA ASP A 88 -0.10 -16.43 23.36
C ASP A 88 -0.78 -15.09 23.14
N ARG A 89 -0.14 -13.98 23.52
CA ARG A 89 -0.69 -12.62 23.34
C ARG A 89 -0.80 -12.23 21.88
N LEU A 90 0.23 -12.59 21.08
CA LEU A 90 0.21 -12.32 19.64
C LEU A 90 -0.85 -13.16 18.93
N ILE A 91 -1.00 -14.44 19.36
CA ILE A 91 -2.04 -15.34 18.84
C ILE A 91 -3.44 -14.78 19.13
N ASP A 92 -3.70 -14.39 20.38
CA ASP A 92 -4.99 -13.80 20.77
C ASP A 92 -5.27 -12.51 20.01
N CYS A 93 -4.27 -11.63 19.88
CA CYS A 93 -4.40 -10.40 19.10
C CYS A 93 -4.71 -10.68 17.61
N ALA A 94 -4.07 -11.68 17.02
CA ALA A 94 -4.33 -12.09 15.64
C ALA A 94 -5.76 -12.62 15.47
N ARG A 95 -6.26 -13.42 16.41
CA ARG A 95 -7.65 -13.91 16.43
C ARG A 95 -8.65 -12.76 16.54
N ASP A 96 -8.41 -11.82 17.45
CA ASP A 96 -9.26 -10.66 17.64
C ASP A 96 -9.33 -9.79 16.36
N VAL A 97 -8.20 -9.57 15.69
CA VAL A 97 -8.16 -8.85 14.42
C VAL A 97 -9.00 -9.58 13.37
N LEU A 98 -8.80 -10.89 13.17
CA LEU A 98 -9.56 -11.66 12.18
C LEU A 98 -11.07 -11.63 12.46
N CYS A 99 -11.47 -11.87 13.72
CA CYS A 99 -12.87 -11.82 14.14
C CYS A 99 -13.50 -10.45 13.93
N ARG A 100 -12.77 -9.35 14.26
CA ARG A 100 -13.23 -7.97 14.05
C ARG A 100 -13.55 -7.70 12.58
N TYR A 101 -12.78 -8.26 11.66
CA TYR A 101 -12.97 -8.08 10.22
C TYR A 101 -13.82 -9.20 9.57
N GLY A 102 -14.51 -10.02 10.38
CA GLY A 102 -15.46 -11.03 9.91
C GLY A 102 -14.82 -12.23 9.23
N ILE A 103 -13.57 -12.56 9.57
CA ILE A 103 -12.86 -13.72 9.08
C ILE A 103 -12.76 -14.75 10.21
N ASN A 104 -13.22 -15.98 9.95
CA ASN A 104 -13.07 -17.08 10.92
C ASN A 104 -11.58 -17.49 11.02
N PRO A 105 -10.92 -17.33 12.18
CA PRO A 105 -9.49 -17.63 12.33
C PRO A 105 -9.10 -19.06 12.00
N GLU A 106 -9.98 -20.03 12.32
CA GLU A 106 -9.75 -21.47 12.19
C GLU A 106 -10.40 -22.06 10.91
N GLY A 107 -11.00 -21.21 10.06
CA GLY A 107 -11.59 -21.65 8.80
C GLY A 107 -10.51 -22.03 7.79
N ALA A 108 -10.87 -22.75 6.72
CA ALA A 108 -9.92 -23.02 5.66
C ALA A 108 -9.78 -21.82 4.71
N VAL A 109 -8.55 -21.36 4.45
CA VAL A 109 -8.27 -20.26 3.49
C VAL A 109 -8.81 -20.59 2.10
N ALA A 110 -8.79 -21.87 1.72
CA ALA A 110 -9.33 -22.32 0.43
C ALA A 110 -10.82 -22.03 0.24
N THR A 111 -11.61 -21.96 1.32
CA THR A 111 -13.07 -21.72 1.29
C THR A 111 -13.44 -20.24 1.31
N LEU A 112 -12.49 -19.34 1.52
CA LEU A 112 -12.75 -17.90 1.51
C LEU A 112 -13.15 -17.41 0.13
N SER A 113 -14.11 -16.48 0.07
CA SER A 113 -14.43 -15.74 -1.15
C SER A 113 -13.23 -14.89 -1.59
N PHE A 114 -13.25 -14.44 -2.85
CA PHE A 114 -12.19 -13.58 -3.39
C PHE A 114 -12.01 -12.31 -2.52
N GLY A 115 -13.10 -11.63 -2.16
CA GLY A 115 -13.04 -10.46 -1.28
C GLY A 115 -12.48 -10.77 0.10
N GLN A 116 -12.82 -11.92 0.68
CA GLN A 116 -12.26 -12.35 1.97
C GLN A 116 -10.77 -12.67 1.88
N LYS A 117 -10.32 -13.31 0.78
CA LYS A 117 -8.89 -13.54 0.53
C LYS A 117 -8.12 -12.22 0.40
N ARG A 118 -8.68 -11.25 -0.34
CA ARG A 118 -8.10 -9.92 -0.48
C ARG A 118 -8.00 -9.20 0.87
N LYS A 119 -9.06 -9.28 1.67
CA LYS A 119 -9.08 -8.74 3.03
C LYS A 119 -8.03 -9.43 3.90
N LEU A 120 -7.93 -10.75 3.86
CA LEU A 120 -6.91 -11.49 4.59
C LEU A 120 -5.49 -11.04 4.19
N ALA A 121 -5.19 -10.94 2.89
CA ALA A 121 -3.90 -10.45 2.40
C ALA A 121 -3.60 -9.01 2.87
N LEU A 122 -4.61 -8.15 2.95
CA LEU A 122 -4.44 -6.83 3.56
C LEU A 122 -4.12 -6.93 5.05
N LEU A 123 -4.87 -7.74 5.80
CA LEU A 123 -4.64 -7.91 7.23
C LEU A 123 -3.25 -8.49 7.53
N THR A 124 -2.74 -9.43 6.73
CA THR A 124 -1.35 -9.93 6.87
C THR A 124 -0.30 -8.84 6.65
N THR A 125 -0.63 -7.88 5.79
CA THR A 125 0.25 -6.72 5.55
C THR A 125 0.18 -5.70 6.71
N LEU A 126 -0.98 -5.55 7.34
CA LEU A 126 -1.21 -4.61 8.44
C LEU A 126 -0.78 -5.19 9.80
N PHE A 127 -0.63 -6.51 9.90
CA PHE A 127 -0.30 -7.23 11.13
C PHE A 127 1.05 -7.95 11.03
N PRO A 128 1.96 -7.77 12.01
CA PRO A 128 1.89 -6.81 13.09
C PRO A 128 2.04 -5.37 12.59
N PRO A 129 1.64 -4.37 13.38
CA PRO A 129 1.74 -2.97 12.98
C PRO A 129 3.16 -2.59 12.56
N SER A 130 3.28 -1.88 11.44
CA SER A 130 4.52 -1.29 10.95
C SER A 130 4.36 0.22 10.82
N ASP A 131 5.45 0.97 11.04
CA ASP A 131 5.46 2.42 10.79
C ASP A 131 5.45 2.78 9.31
N VAL A 132 5.64 1.79 8.44
CA VAL A 132 5.73 1.99 6.98
C VAL A 132 4.89 0.94 6.26
N LEU A 133 3.87 1.40 5.54
CA LEU A 133 2.98 0.56 4.75
C LEU A 133 3.07 0.95 3.27
N LEU A 134 3.23 -0.06 2.43
CA LEU A 134 3.32 0.07 0.98
C LEU A 134 2.18 -0.75 0.37
N LEU A 135 1.30 -0.12 -0.42
CA LEU A 135 0.14 -0.80 -1.01
C LEU A 135 0.17 -0.61 -2.52
N ASP A 136 0.26 -1.71 -3.26
CA ASP A 136 0.29 -1.70 -4.73
C ASP A 136 -1.08 -2.10 -5.29
N GLU A 137 -1.80 -1.14 -5.90
CA GLU A 137 -3.14 -1.27 -6.47
C GLU A 137 -4.13 -1.99 -5.53
N PRO A 138 -4.29 -1.54 -4.26
CA PRO A 138 -5.05 -2.31 -3.27
C PRO A 138 -6.55 -2.43 -3.57
N THR A 139 -7.10 -1.58 -4.46
CA THR A 139 -8.52 -1.60 -4.86
C THR A 139 -8.77 -2.35 -6.18
N ALA A 140 -7.73 -2.84 -6.85
CA ALA A 140 -7.88 -3.51 -8.13
C ALA A 140 -8.75 -4.77 -8.01
N GLY A 141 -9.73 -4.92 -8.91
CA GLY A 141 -10.61 -6.09 -8.94
C GLY A 141 -11.68 -6.17 -7.83
N LEU A 142 -11.76 -5.16 -6.95
CA LEU A 142 -12.78 -5.10 -5.89
C LEU A 142 -14.07 -4.42 -6.39
N ASP A 143 -15.21 -4.91 -5.91
CA ASP A 143 -16.49 -4.22 -6.05
C ASP A 143 -16.61 -3.03 -5.08
N CYS A 144 -17.62 -2.16 -5.29
CA CYS A 144 -17.79 -0.97 -4.47
C CYS A 144 -17.93 -1.23 -2.96
N PRO A 145 -18.68 -2.25 -2.50
CA PRO A 145 -18.74 -2.59 -1.08
C PRO A 145 -17.38 -2.97 -0.51
N SER A 146 -16.63 -3.83 -1.20
CA SER A 146 -15.29 -4.29 -0.78
C SER A 146 -14.27 -3.15 -0.74
N VAL A 147 -14.33 -2.20 -1.69
CA VAL A 147 -13.50 -0.98 -1.66
C VAL A 147 -13.80 -0.15 -0.41
N LYS A 148 -15.08 0.07 -0.05
CA LYS A 148 -15.44 0.82 1.15
C LYS A 148 -14.90 0.17 2.42
N GLU A 149 -15.01 -1.15 2.50
CA GLU A 149 -14.50 -1.92 3.64
C GLU A 149 -12.98 -1.84 3.75
N LEU A 150 -12.27 -1.94 2.62
CA LEU A 150 -10.80 -1.76 2.57
C LEU A 150 -10.41 -0.36 3.07
N ILE A 151 -11.09 0.69 2.59
CA ILE A 151 -10.81 2.07 3.02
C ILE A 151 -11.06 2.25 4.52
N ALA A 152 -12.16 1.69 5.05
CA ALA A 152 -12.44 1.73 6.50
C ALA A 152 -11.32 1.03 7.29
N THR A 153 -10.88 -0.15 6.83
CA THR A 153 -9.75 -0.88 7.43
C THR A 153 -8.47 -0.02 7.43
N LEU A 154 -8.14 0.63 6.30
CA LEU A 154 -6.97 1.49 6.22
C LEU A 154 -7.07 2.72 7.15
N MET A 155 -8.27 3.27 7.36
CA MET A 155 -8.49 4.35 8.32
C MET A 155 -8.12 3.93 9.75
N ASP A 156 -8.51 2.72 10.16
CA ASP A 156 -8.21 2.18 11.50
C ASP A 156 -6.69 2.03 11.73
N PHE A 157 -5.95 1.61 10.70
CA PHE A 157 -4.51 1.34 10.79
C PHE A 157 -3.61 2.54 10.43
N ARG A 158 -4.18 3.61 9.89
CA ARG A 158 -3.39 4.76 9.41
C ARG A 158 -2.66 5.53 10.52
N ALA A 159 -3.14 5.49 11.76
CA ALA A 159 -2.57 6.29 12.84
C ALA A 159 -1.09 5.93 13.07
N GLY A 160 -0.21 6.93 12.85
CA GLY A 160 1.23 6.78 13.05
C GLY A 160 2.02 6.13 11.90
N CYS A 161 1.35 5.56 10.89
CA CYS A 161 2.03 4.93 9.75
C CYS A 161 2.31 5.91 8.61
N SER A 162 3.48 5.80 7.98
CA SER A 162 3.75 6.42 6.70
C SER A 162 3.22 5.51 5.59
N LEU A 163 2.25 5.97 4.81
CA LEU A 163 1.61 5.21 3.74
C LEU A 163 2.11 5.64 2.37
N LEU A 164 2.47 4.66 1.54
CA LEU A 164 2.74 4.85 0.13
C LEU A 164 1.79 3.94 -0.66
N ILE A 165 0.81 4.52 -1.34
CA ILE A 165 -0.21 3.77 -2.09
C ILE A 165 -0.03 4.04 -3.57
N ALA A 166 0.32 3.01 -4.33
CA ALA A 166 0.35 3.05 -5.79
C ALA A 166 -1.04 2.75 -6.33
N THR A 167 -1.56 3.62 -7.18
CA THR A 167 -2.85 3.42 -7.83
C THR A 167 -2.96 4.22 -9.14
N HIS A 168 -3.87 3.81 -9.99
CA HIS A 168 -4.29 4.58 -11.16
C HIS A 168 -5.65 5.28 -10.94
N ASP A 169 -6.34 4.99 -9.82
CA ASP A 169 -7.61 5.63 -9.44
C ASP A 169 -7.53 6.21 -8.01
N VAL A 170 -7.56 7.52 -7.93
CA VAL A 170 -7.48 8.28 -6.66
C VAL A 170 -8.79 8.27 -5.88
N ARG A 171 -9.93 8.19 -6.59
CA ARG A 171 -11.27 8.39 -6.02
C ARG A 171 -11.56 7.59 -4.75
N PRO A 172 -11.20 6.30 -4.64
CA PRO A 172 -11.41 5.53 -3.42
C PRO A 172 -10.68 6.10 -2.20
N PHE A 173 -9.53 6.74 -2.42
CA PHE A 173 -8.62 7.19 -1.35
C PHE A 173 -8.85 8.64 -0.91
N LEU A 174 -9.77 9.37 -1.56
CA LEU A 174 -10.03 10.78 -1.22
C LEU A 174 -10.46 10.97 0.25
N SER A 175 -11.22 10.02 0.81
CA SER A 175 -11.64 10.05 2.21
C SER A 175 -10.51 9.78 3.22
N LEU A 176 -9.39 9.21 2.77
CA LEU A 176 -8.19 9.01 3.60
C LEU A 176 -7.33 10.27 3.69
N LEU A 177 -7.48 11.22 2.77
CA LEU A 177 -6.59 12.37 2.67
C LEU A 177 -6.77 13.32 3.84
N LYS A 178 -5.67 13.87 4.33
CA LYS A 178 -5.59 14.91 5.36
C LYS A 178 -4.46 15.88 5.04
N ASP A 179 -4.34 16.95 5.81
CA ASP A 179 -3.25 17.90 5.69
C ASP A 179 -1.89 17.21 5.89
N GLY A 180 -0.94 17.53 5.01
CA GLY A 180 0.39 16.93 4.98
C GLY A 180 0.52 15.68 4.09
N ASP A 181 -0.59 15.21 3.46
CA ASP A 181 -0.52 14.17 2.44
C ASP A 181 -0.09 14.74 1.09
N SER A 182 0.42 13.87 0.21
CA SER A 182 0.99 14.30 -1.07
C SER A 182 0.67 13.33 -2.22
N PHE A 183 0.94 13.78 -3.44
CA PHE A 183 0.68 13.07 -4.68
C PHE A 183 1.96 13.02 -5.51
N LEU A 184 2.45 11.82 -5.81
CA LEU A 184 3.61 11.58 -6.66
C LEU A 184 3.14 11.08 -8.03
N PHE A 185 3.28 11.87 -9.05
CA PHE A 185 2.95 11.46 -10.42
C PHE A 185 4.18 10.88 -11.10
N LEU A 186 4.05 9.64 -11.60
CA LEU A 186 5.08 8.96 -12.36
C LEU A 186 4.72 8.94 -13.85
N TYR A 187 5.58 9.54 -14.66
CA TYR A 187 5.43 9.55 -16.10
C TYR A 187 6.78 9.39 -16.80
N ARG A 188 6.90 8.41 -17.68
CA ARG A 188 8.13 8.10 -18.45
C ARG A 188 9.40 8.06 -17.58
N GLY A 189 9.28 7.47 -16.40
CA GLY A 189 10.40 7.31 -15.47
C GLY A 189 10.76 8.54 -14.64
N LYS A 190 10.07 9.64 -14.80
CA LYS A 190 10.22 10.86 -13.99
C LYS A 190 9.11 10.97 -12.96
N ALA A 191 9.40 11.65 -11.85
CA ALA A 191 8.47 11.90 -10.77
C ALA A 191 8.22 13.39 -10.60
N CYS A 192 6.93 13.75 -10.38
CA CYS A 192 6.52 15.09 -9.99
C CYS A 192 5.71 14.98 -8.70
N LEU A 193 6.12 15.70 -7.66
CA LEU A 193 5.47 15.70 -6.35
C LEU A 193 4.58 16.94 -6.22
N TYR A 194 3.35 16.73 -5.73
CA TYR A 194 2.36 17.77 -5.43
C TYR A 194 1.91 17.63 -3.98
N SER A 195 1.87 18.74 -3.26
CA SER A 195 1.60 18.78 -1.82
C SER A 195 0.12 18.95 -1.47
N THR A 196 -0.73 19.23 -2.46
CA THR A 196 -2.17 19.42 -2.25
C THR A 196 -3.00 18.74 -3.33
N LEU A 197 -4.24 18.42 -2.97
CA LEU A 197 -5.21 17.86 -3.92
C LEU A 197 -5.49 18.79 -5.11
N ASP A 198 -5.53 20.11 -4.85
CA ASP A 198 -5.79 21.11 -5.90
C ASP A 198 -4.62 21.24 -6.88
N GLU A 199 -3.38 21.18 -6.39
CA GLU A 199 -2.19 21.11 -7.26
C GLU A 199 -2.20 19.87 -8.13
N ALA A 200 -2.52 18.69 -7.53
CA ALA A 200 -2.61 17.43 -8.25
C ALA A 200 -3.70 17.47 -9.33
N ARG A 201 -4.88 18.04 -9.04
CA ARG A 201 -5.97 18.23 -10.02
C ARG A 201 -5.58 19.17 -11.17
N LYS A 202 -4.95 20.28 -10.85
CA LYS A 202 -4.44 21.23 -11.87
C LYS A 202 -3.40 20.57 -12.76
N ALA A 203 -2.48 19.80 -12.17
CA ALA A 203 -1.46 19.07 -12.92
C ALA A 203 -2.09 18.05 -13.89
N LEU A 204 -3.10 17.31 -13.48
CA LEU A 204 -3.83 16.38 -14.37
C LEU A 204 -4.50 17.10 -15.53
N SER A 205 -5.13 18.26 -15.26
CA SER A 205 -5.78 19.05 -16.30
C SER A 205 -4.79 19.62 -17.32
N SER A 206 -3.56 19.92 -16.86
CA SER A 206 -2.49 20.51 -17.69
C SER A 206 -1.66 19.46 -18.42
N HIS A 207 -1.68 18.20 -17.95
CA HIS A 207 -0.83 17.10 -18.41
C HIS A 207 -1.65 15.84 -18.71
N PRO A 208 -2.48 15.83 -19.77
CA PRO A 208 -3.28 14.66 -20.12
C PRO A 208 -2.42 13.42 -20.45
N GLU A 209 -1.15 13.63 -20.74
CA GLU A 209 -0.17 12.56 -20.98
C GLU A 209 0.11 11.68 -19.75
N TYR A 210 -0.28 12.07 -18.54
CA TYR A 210 -0.19 11.20 -17.36
C TYR A 210 -1.10 9.98 -17.48
N GLY A 211 -2.10 10.03 -18.37
CA GLY A 211 -2.99 8.89 -18.64
C GLY A 211 -3.87 8.50 -17.47
N LEU A 212 -4.18 9.46 -16.60
CA LEU A 212 -5.04 9.30 -15.43
C LEU A 212 -6.38 9.98 -15.65
N PHE A 213 -7.44 9.41 -15.07
CA PHE A 213 -8.75 10.06 -15.07
C PHE A 213 -8.75 11.25 -14.10
N PRO A 214 -9.42 12.36 -14.44
CA PRO A 214 -9.67 13.46 -13.52
C PRO A 214 -10.44 12.96 -12.27
N PHE A 215 -10.14 13.50 -11.10
CA PHE A 215 -10.75 13.12 -9.82
C PHE A 215 -11.13 14.32 -8.98
#